data_cffb08127a2dfeb0db89910e80c11c23
#
_entry.id   cffb08127a2dfeb0db89910e80c11c23
#
_cell.length_a   1.000
_cell.length_b   1.000
_cell.length_c   1.000
_cell.angle_alpha   90.00
_cell.angle_beta   90.00
_cell.angle_gamma   90.00
#
_symmetry.space_group_name_H-M   'P 1'
#
loop_
_entity.id
_entity.type
_entity.pdbx_description
1 polymer ?
#
loop_
_entity_poly.entity_id
_entity_poly.type
_entity_poly.pdbx_seq_one_letter_code
_entity_poly.pdbx_strand_id
1 'polypeptide(L)'
;GHIALPAYDEPDPVLGLCPPATLSLRLMTDLLKTEMGFDGLIVSDAVNMGGFCGFMNYYDACARFLECGGDVLLFAKIDERFHAEMHRRLAEGKLTEATLRDRAARVIAMKESIGLLDAPAPRPAPLDLDTLGLPALADELAAKSVGILRDRAGLLPLRIGKNTRVLHAVVYNHYERYKPHLDAFTRLLRERSEHVTEWVDPGCDRLFEAARDREFDVIVCSIGGAIEYATNVLRLHGPVARNMMYGWMRLGLPVVFVAHHHPYCIYEYDAPIDCALAAFGGGLPALRRLVAGLVGEVDLPWVTPGHGRVES
;
A
#
# COMPACT_ATOMS: atom_id res chain seq x y z
N GLY A 1 15.62 1.73 9.23
CA GLY A 1 15.70 1.35 7.82
C GLY A 1 17.12 1.45 7.27
N HIS A 2 17.31 0.97 6.04
CA HIS A 2 18.64 0.95 5.38
C HIS A 2 18.90 2.23 4.57
N ILE A 3 18.73 3.37 5.21
CA ILE A 3 18.96 4.69 4.62
C ILE A 3 20.26 5.30 5.15
N ALA A 4 21.05 5.93 4.30
CA ALA A 4 22.24 6.68 4.68
C ALA A 4 21.87 8.11 5.08
N LEU A 5 22.56 8.65 6.11
CA LEU A 5 22.39 10.01 6.60
C LEU A 5 23.73 10.75 6.59
N PRO A 6 24.21 11.23 5.43
CA PRO A 6 25.53 11.85 5.31
C PRO A 6 25.73 13.12 6.16
N ALA A 7 24.65 13.71 6.67
CA ALA A 7 24.74 14.85 7.60
C ALA A 7 25.15 14.44 9.01
N TYR A 8 25.08 13.15 9.34
CA TYR A 8 25.34 12.60 10.68
C TYR A 8 26.44 11.55 10.72
N ASP A 9 26.85 11.03 9.57
CA ASP A 9 27.84 9.94 9.50
C ASP A 9 28.84 10.18 8.36
N GLU A 10 30.04 9.68 8.54
CA GLU A 10 31.13 9.81 7.58
C GLU A 10 31.13 8.63 6.60
N PRO A 11 31.66 8.82 5.39
CA PRO A 11 31.86 7.74 4.45
C PRO A 11 32.77 6.64 5.05
N ASP A 12 32.39 5.39 4.83
CA ASP A 12 33.20 4.23 5.17
C ASP A 12 34.58 4.35 4.47
N PRO A 13 35.70 4.25 5.21
CA PRO A 13 37.02 4.55 4.67
C PRO A 13 37.47 3.56 3.58
N VAL A 14 36.87 2.37 3.52
CA VAL A 14 37.19 1.34 2.50
C VAL A 14 36.28 1.47 1.29
N LEU A 15 34.98 1.70 1.54
CA LEU A 15 33.97 1.72 0.47
C LEU A 15 33.75 3.11 -0.11
N GLY A 16 34.14 4.19 0.58
CA GLY A 16 33.90 5.56 0.17
C GLY A 16 32.44 5.99 0.14
N LEU A 17 31.54 5.20 0.72
CA LEU A 17 30.11 5.42 0.78
C LEU A 17 29.66 5.59 2.23
N CYS A 18 28.71 6.51 2.45
CA CYS A 18 28.10 6.67 3.77
C CYS A 18 27.29 5.39 4.10
N PRO A 19 27.54 4.76 5.27
CA PRO A 19 26.84 3.53 5.63
C PRO A 19 25.35 3.79 5.85
N PRO A 20 24.49 2.80 5.58
CA PRO A 20 23.11 2.87 6.00
C PRO A 20 23.03 2.87 7.53
N ALA A 21 22.03 3.52 8.09
CA ALA A 21 21.85 3.68 9.54
C ALA A 21 21.96 2.36 10.30
N THR A 22 21.50 1.26 9.73
CA THR A 22 21.62 -0.10 10.27
C THR A 22 23.06 -0.64 10.35
N LEU A 23 24.03 0.00 9.73
CA LEU A 23 25.46 -0.38 9.74
C LEU A 23 26.35 0.74 10.30
N SER A 24 25.72 1.72 10.94
CA SER A 24 26.39 2.91 11.51
C SER A 24 26.45 2.82 13.02
N LEU A 25 27.67 2.77 13.57
CA LEU A 25 27.92 2.88 15.02
C LEU A 25 27.43 4.26 15.52
N ARG A 26 27.75 5.31 14.75
CA ARG A 26 27.37 6.69 15.07
C ARG A 26 25.85 6.86 15.23
N LEU A 27 25.07 6.28 14.34
CA LEU A 27 23.61 6.41 14.39
C LEU A 27 22.95 5.48 15.40
N MET A 28 23.38 4.21 15.48
CA MET A 28 22.71 3.24 16.37
C MET A 28 23.17 3.34 17.82
N THR A 29 24.45 3.55 18.06
CA THR A 29 24.99 3.60 19.42
C THR A 29 25.13 5.02 19.90
N ASP A 30 25.89 5.89 19.22
CA ASP A 30 26.16 7.22 19.74
C ASP A 30 24.90 8.07 19.78
N LEU A 31 24.21 8.20 18.65
CA LEU A 31 23.00 9.02 18.58
C LEU A 31 21.82 8.36 19.29
N LEU A 32 21.39 7.16 18.85
CA LEU A 32 20.14 6.58 19.32
C LEU A 32 20.24 6.12 20.79
N LYS A 33 21.25 5.32 21.14
CA LYS A 33 21.38 4.79 22.52
C LYS A 33 21.93 5.83 23.50
N THR A 34 22.99 6.56 23.13
CA THR A 34 23.67 7.43 24.06
C THR A 34 23.07 8.83 24.12
N GLU A 35 22.94 9.54 23.00
CA GLU A 35 22.45 10.92 23.00
C GLU A 35 20.94 11.00 23.25
N MET A 36 20.16 10.09 22.61
CA MET A 36 18.70 10.05 22.75
C MET A 36 18.21 9.18 23.92
N GLY A 37 19.09 8.39 24.55
CA GLY A 37 18.77 7.55 25.71
C GLY A 37 17.86 6.35 25.39
N PHE A 38 17.87 5.83 24.17
CA PHE A 38 17.08 4.66 23.82
C PHE A 38 17.68 3.37 24.37
N ASP A 39 16.97 2.70 25.25
CA ASP A 39 17.39 1.47 25.93
C ASP A 39 16.66 0.19 25.46
N GLY A 40 15.68 0.32 24.57
CA GLY A 40 14.94 -0.79 23.96
C GLY A 40 15.76 -1.62 22.97
N LEU A 41 15.17 -2.69 22.42
CA LEU A 41 15.81 -3.52 21.40
C LEU A 41 15.85 -2.79 20.05
N ILE A 42 17.01 -2.84 19.40
CA ILE A 42 17.16 -2.38 18.02
C ILE A 42 17.00 -3.58 17.10
N VAL A 43 15.91 -3.58 16.33
CA VAL A 43 15.61 -4.57 15.29
C VAL A 43 15.97 -3.97 13.94
N SER A 44 16.69 -4.70 13.09
CA SER A 44 16.98 -4.23 11.74
C SER A 44 15.69 -4.15 10.91
N ASP A 45 15.71 -3.44 9.81
CA ASP A 45 14.81 -3.75 8.70
C ASP A 45 15.26 -5.04 8.01
N ALA A 46 14.51 -5.55 7.04
CA ALA A 46 14.79 -6.83 6.40
C ALA A 46 16.19 -6.88 5.78
N VAL A 47 17.08 -7.74 6.32
CA VAL A 47 18.49 -7.79 5.94
C VAL A 47 18.74 -8.35 4.52
N ASN A 48 17.70 -8.84 3.84
CA ASN A 48 17.74 -9.21 2.43
C ASN A 48 17.47 -8.03 1.48
N MET A 49 17.17 -6.84 2.00
CA MET A 49 16.95 -5.64 1.18
C MET A 49 18.27 -5.10 0.61
N GLY A 50 18.19 -4.53 -0.59
CA GLY A 50 19.33 -3.97 -1.31
C GLY A 50 20.12 -2.91 -0.54
N GLY A 51 19.46 -2.08 0.28
CA GLY A 51 20.12 -1.08 1.12
C GLY A 51 21.02 -1.67 2.21
N PHE A 52 20.83 -2.93 2.57
CA PHE A 52 21.69 -3.66 3.51
C PHE A 52 22.72 -4.53 2.78
N CYS A 53 22.25 -5.48 1.97
CA CYS A 53 23.10 -6.46 1.32
C CYS A 53 23.87 -5.91 0.10
N GLY A 54 23.53 -4.73 -0.39
CA GLY A 54 24.24 -4.04 -1.45
C GLY A 54 25.39 -3.14 -0.99
N PHE A 55 25.46 -2.83 0.32
CA PHE A 55 26.51 -1.97 0.84
C PHE A 55 27.85 -2.70 1.00
N MET A 56 27.82 -3.91 1.54
CA MET A 56 29.01 -4.74 1.77
C MET A 56 28.62 -6.23 1.74
N ASN A 57 29.60 -7.13 1.92
CA ASN A 57 29.31 -8.56 2.03
C ASN A 57 28.22 -8.81 3.07
N TYR A 58 27.21 -9.59 2.73
CA TYR A 58 26.05 -9.86 3.57
C TYR A 58 26.37 -10.31 4.99
N TYR A 59 27.32 -11.25 5.14
CA TYR A 59 27.69 -11.76 6.46
C TYR A 59 28.55 -10.77 7.24
N ASP A 60 29.36 -9.95 6.58
CA ASP A 60 30.09 -8.85 7.20
C ASP A 60 29.10 -7.76 7.68
N ALA A 61 28.07 -7.49 6.89
CA ALA A 61 26.99 -6.57 7.27
C ALA A 61 26.21 -7.07 8.50
N CYS A 62 25.88 -8.37 8.56
CA CYS A 62 25.23 -8.97 9.73
C CYS A 62 26.09 -8.83 11.00
N ALA A 63 27.39 -9.14 10.92
CA ALA A 63 28.32 -8.96 12.02
C ALA A 63 28.43 -7.47 12.42
N ARG A 64 28.61 -6.57 11.47
CA ARG A 64 28.69 -5.13 11.68
C ARG A 64 27.42 -4.57 12.33
N PHE A 65 26.23 -5.02 11.92
CA PHE A 65 24.98 -4.61 12.56
C PHE A 65 24.98 -4.88 14.06
N LEU A 66 25.39 -6.10 14.46
CA LEU A 66 25.47 -6.47 15.88
C LEU A 66 26.51 -5.65 16.62
N GLU A 67 27.70 -5.44 16.05
CA GLU A 67 28.77 -4.63 16.63
C GLU A 67 28.39 -3.15 16.74
N CYS A 68 27.64 -2.62 15.78
CA CYS A 68 27.15 -1.24 15.82
C CYS A 68 25.98 -1.01 16.80
N GLY A 69 25.52 -2.03 17.51
CA GLY A 69 24.50 -1.87 18.54
C GLY A 69 23.13 -2.47 18.24
N GLY A 70 22.95 -3.13 17.11
CA GLY A 70 21.73 -3.85 16.76
C GLY A 70 21.56 -5.14 17.56
N ASP A 71 20.33 -5.50 17.88
CA ASP A 71 20.02 -6.66 18.75
C ASP A 71 19.39 -7.82 17.96
N VAL A 72 18.60 -7.54 16.93
CA VAL A 72 17.84 -8.56 16.19
C VAL A 72 17.92 -8.31 14.68
N LEU A 73 18.37 -9.34 13.94
CA LEU A 73 18.39 -9.36 12.47
C LEU A 73 17.04 -9.84 11.94
N LEU A 74 16.30 -8.97 11.23
CA LEU A 74 15.00 -9.31 10.66
C LEU A 74 15.17 -10.02 9.32
N PHE A 75 14.47 -11.15 9.13
CA PHE A 75 14.52 -12.00 7.92
C PHE A 75 15.90 -12.57 7.57
N ALA A 76 16.81 -12.65 8.52
CA ALA A 76 18.05 -13.37 8.28
C ALA A 76 17.76 -14.87 8.10
N LYS A 77 18.34 -15.46 7.04
CA LYS A 77 18.27 -16.90 6.85
C LYS A 77 19.30 -17.59 7.73
N ILE A 78 18.83 -18.14 8.84
CA ILE A 78 19.67 -18.84 9.81
C ILE A 78 19.76 -20.31 9.42
N ASP A 79 20.80 -20.67 8.69
CA ASP A 79 21.14 -22.02 8.27
C ASP A 79 22.59 -22.37 8.66
N GLU A 80 23.03 -23.57 8.33
CA GLU A 80 24.41 -24.03 8.65
C GLU A 80 25.48 -23.10 8.07
N ARG A 81 25.23 -22.56 6.86
CA ARG A 81 26.14 -21.60 6.24
C ARG A 81 26.20 -20.28 7.02
N PHE A 82 25.06 -19.78 7.48
CA PHE A 82 25.04 -18.58 8.31
C PHE A 82 25.87 -18.77 9.59
N HIS A 83 25.68 -19.90 10.27
CA HIS A 83 26.47 -20.20 11.47
C HIS A 83 27.98 -20.29 11.17
N ALA A 84 28.36 -21.04 10.12
CA ALA A 84 29.78 -21.13 9.72
C ALA A 84 30.38 -19.76 9.40
N GLU A 85 29.62 -18.90 8.72
CA GLU A 85 30.05 -17.54 8.37
C GLU A 85 30.17 -16.64 9.60
N MET A 86 29.27 -16.76 10.58
CA MET A 86 29.37 -16.00 11.83
C MET A 86 30.58 -16.48 12.67
N HIS A 87 30.82 -17.80 12.76
CA HIS A 87 32.02 -18.31 13.43
C HIS A 87 33.31 -17.81 12.76
N ARG A 88 33.32 -17.70 11.41
CA ARG A 88 34.46 -17.11 10.72
C ARG A 88 34.69 -15.65 11.12
N ARG A 89 33.61 -14.82 11.27
CA ARG A 89 33.74 -13.42 11.72
C ARG A 89 34.21 -13.31 13.14
N LEU A 90 33.82 -14.23 14.00
CA LEU A 90 34.40 -14.32 15.37
C LEU A 90 35.90 -14.59 15.32
N ALA A 91 36.34 -15.56 14.50
CA ALA A 91 37.77 -15.87 14.36
C ALA A 91 38.57 -14.71 13.73
N GLU A 92 37.97 -13.94 12.84
CA GLU A 92 38.56 -12.75 12.19
C GLU A 92 38.50 -11.49 13.08
N GLY A 93 37.82 -11.54 14.23
CA GLY A 93 37.63 -10.38 15.12
C GLY A 93 36.65 -9.32 14.58
N LYS A 94 35.87 -9.63 13.55
CA LYS A 94 34.83 -8.75 13.00
C LYS A 94 33.51 -8.79 13.79
N LEU A 95 33.38 -9.78 14.66
CA LEU A 95 32.31 -9.98 15.60
C LEU A 95 32.94 -10.49 16.91
N THR A 96 32.45 -10.03 18.04
CA THR A 96 32.98 -10.47 19.34
C THR A 96 31.98 -11.36 20.07
N GLU A 97 32.49 -12.29 20.88
CA GLU A 97 31.65 -13.11 21.76
C GLU A 97 30.93 -12.24 22.81
N ALA A 98 31.58 -11.18 23.27
CA ALA A 98 30.98 -10.24 24.19
C ALA A 98 29.74 -9.54 23.60
N THR A 99 29.85 -9.08 22.36
CA THR A 99 28.72 -8.51 21.63
C THR A 99 27.57 -9.51 21.52
N LEU A 100 27.83 -10.76 21.07
CA LEU A 100 26.78 -11.77 20.96
C LEU A 100 26.08 -12.06 22.29
N ARG A 101 26.85 -12.18 23.39
CA ARG A 101 26.31 -12.39 24.74
C ARG A 101 25.44 -11.21 25.19
N ASP A 102 25.90 -9.99 24.96
CA ASP A 102 25.15 -8.79 25.30
C ASP A 102 23.82 -8.72 24.52
N ARG A 103 23.85 -8.92 23.18
CA ARG A 103 22.65 -8.91 22.38
C ARG A 103 21.66 -9.99 22.79
N ALA A 104 22.16 -11.20 23.05
CA ALA A 104 21.30 -12.31 23.51
C ALA A 104 20.69 -12.00 24.90
N ALA A 105 21.47 -11.45 25.83
CA ALA A 105 20.98 -11.06 27.16
C ALA A 105 19.86 -10.01 27.07
N ARG A 106 19.99 -9.00 26.20
CA ARG A 106 18.97 -7.97 25.99
C ARG A 106 17.64 -8.57 25.41
N VAL A 107 17.75 -9.50 24.46
CA VAL A 107 16.57 -10.18 23.91
C VAL A 107 15.90 -11.06 24.98
N ILE A 108 16.67 -11.75 25.81
CA ILE A 108 16.14 -12.55 26.92
C ILE A 108 15.45 -11.65 27.95
N ALA A 109 16.08 -10.57 28.36
CA ALA A 109 15.49 -9.61 29.30
C ALA A 109 14.18 -9.02 28.81
N MET A 110 14.06 -8.72 27.51
CA MET A 110 12.80 -8.28 26.91
C MET A 110 11.73 -9.37 27.03
N LYS A 111 12.07 -10.63 26.72
CA LYS A 111 11.13 -11.75 26.83
C LYS A 111 10.66 -11.96 28.28
N GLU A 112 11.57 -11.82 29.25
CA GLU A 112 11.25 -11.88 30.69
C GLU A 112 10.32 -10.74 31.10
N SER A 113 10.59 -9.50 30.65
CA SER A 113 9.79 -8.33 31.03
C SER A 113 8.34 -8.38 30.60
N ILE A 114 8.05 -9.13 29.53
CA ILE A 114 6.68 -9.34 29.02
C ILE A 114 6.08 -10.69 29.44
N GLY A 115 6.73 -11.42 30.36
CA GLY A 115 6.26 -12.72 30.87
C GLY A 115 6.32 -13.86 29.87
N LEU A 116 7.09 -13.73 28.78
CA LEU A 116 7.11 -14.74 27.71
C LEU A 116 7.87 -16.02 28.10
N LEU A 117 8.74 -15.96 29.11
CA LEU A 117 9.49 -17.11 29.62
C LEU A 117 8.76 -17.84 30.76
N ASP A 118 7.65 -17.27 31.23
CA ASP A 118 6.78 -17.89 32.23
C ASP A 118 5.85 -18.94 31.57
N ALA A 119 4.95 -19.53 32.39
CA ALA A 119 3.93 -20.42 31.86
C ALA A 119 3.09 -19.73 30.78
N PRO A 120 2.65 -20.47 29.73
CA PRO A 120 1.88 -19.89 28.65
C PRO A 120 0.68 -19.10 29.18
N ALA A 121 0.62 -17.82 28.84
CA ALA A 121 -0.56 -17.01 29.16
C ALA A 121 -1.80 -17.63 28.52
N PRO A 122 -2.97 -17.63 29.20
CA PRO A 122 -4.21 -18.08 28.59
C PRO A 122 -4.44 -17.30 27.30
N ARG A 123 -4.90 -17.99 26.26
CA ARG A 123 -5.26 -17.32 25.00
C ARG A 123 -6.30 -16.22 25.31
N PRO A 124 -6.07 -15.00 24.89
CA PRO A 124 -7.08 -13.94 25.08
C PRO A 124 -8.38 -14.37 24.41
N ALA A 125 -9.51 -14.01 25.01
CA ALA A 125 -10.80 -14.18 24.39
C ALA A 125 -10.81 -13.48 23.00
N PRO A 126 -11.58 -14.00 22.03
CA PRO A 126 -11.74 -13.28 20.76
C PRO A 126 -12.20 -11.84 21.02
N LEU A 127 -11.55 -10.91 20.35
CA LEU A 127 -11.95 -9.51 20.42
C LEU A 127 -13.33 -9.36 19.76
N ASP A 128 -14.28 -8.77 20.49
CA ASP A 128 -15.53 -8.35 19.91
C ASP A 128 -15.30 -6.96 19.25
N LEU A 129 -15.19 -6.96 17.91
CA LEU A 129 -14.89 -5.78 17.13
C LEU A 129 -16.03 -4.75 17.19
N ASP A 130 -17.26 -5.20 17.42
CA ASP A 130 -18.43 -4.32 17.55
C ASP A 130 -18.38 -3.52 18.85
N THR A 131 -17.96 -4.14 19.96
CA THR A 131 -17.77 -3.43 21.25
C THR A 131 -16.63 -2.42 21.21
N LEU A 132 -15.67 -2.59 20.29
CA LEU A 132 -14.58 -1.61 20.05
C LEU A 132 -15.02 -0.43 19.15
N GLY A 133 -16.25 -0.44 18.64
CA GLY A 133 -16.76 0.61 17.76
C GLY A 133 -16.10 0.66 16.38
N LEU A 134 -15.38 -0.40 15.98
CA LEU A 134 -14.65 -0.43 14.70
C LEU A 134 -15.54 -0.31 13.46
N PRO A 135 -16.76 -0.88 13.41
CA PRO A 135 -17.67 -0.64 12.28
C PRO A 135 -18.03 0.84 12.10
N ALA A 136 -18.39 1.53 13.20
CA ALA A 136 -18.70 2.95 13.15
C ALA A 136 -17.49 3.79 12.71
N LEU A 137 -16.29 3.46 13.20
CA LEU A 137 -15.06 4.12 12.77
C LEU A 137 -14.78 3.89 11.28
N ALA A 138 -15.03 2.68 10.76
CA ALA A 138 -14.88 2.38 9.35
C ALA A 138 -15.83 3.20 8.46
N ASP A 139 -17.08 3.37 8.90
CA ASP A 139 -18.06 4.23 8.21
C ASP A 139 -17.65 5.72 8.27
N GLU A 140 -17.14 6.19 9.40
CA GLU A 140 -16.61 7.56 9.54
C GLU A 140 -15.40 7.79 8.62
N LEU A 141 -14.46 6.85 8.57
CA LEU A 141 -13.30 6.92 7.67
C LEU A 141 -13.74 6.93 6.20
N ALA A 142 -14.68 6.08 5.83
CA ALA A 142 -15.25 6.07 4.49
C ALA A 142 -15.93 7.41 4.14
N ALA A 143 -16.65 8.01 5.06
CA ALA A 143 -17.30 9.32 4.86
C ALA A 143 -16.30 10.44 4.61
N LYS A 144 -15.10 10.37 5.20
CA LYS A 144 -14.03 11.38 5.07
C LYS A 144 -13.09 11.13 3.90
N SER A 145 -12.89 9.88 3.49
CA SER A 145 -11.90 9.51 2.48
C SER A 145 -12.49 9.32 1.08
N VAL A 146 -13.74 8.83 0.98
CA VAL A 146 -14.40 8.65 -0.32
C VAL A 146 -14.88 9.97 -0.85
N GLY A 147 -14.46 10.34 -2.05
CA GLY A 147 -14.84 11.64 -2.60
C GLY A 147 -14.59 11.84 -4.08
N ILE A 148 -14.88 13.05 -4.53
CA ILE A 148 -14.75 13.49 -5.92
C ILE A 148 -13.33 13.94 -6.17
N LEU A 149 -12.63 13.29 -7.10
CA LEU A 149 -11.34 13.76 -7.62
C LEU A 149 -11.54 14.82 -8.70
N ARG A 150 -12.58 14.64 -9.51
CA ARG A 150 -12.86 15.46 -10.67
C ARG A 150 -14.30 15.31 -11.12
N ASP A 151 -14.92 16.41 -11.55
CA ASP A 151 -16.20 16.42 -12.25
C ASP A 151 -16.29 17.65 -13.17
N ARG A 152 -15.49 17.64 -14.26
CA ARG A 152 -15.44 18.72 -15.25
C ARG A 152 -16.74 18.83 -16.07
N ALA A 153 -17.47 17.73 -16.17
CA ALA A 153 -18.69 17.65 -16.98
C ALA A 153 -19.97 17.86 -16.16
N GLY A 154 -19.86 18.02 -14.82
CA GLY A 154 -21.03 18.18 -13.95
C GLY A 154 -21.96 16.96 -13.99
N LEU A 155 -21.39 15.75 -14.02
CA LEU A 155 -22.15 14.50 -14.15
C LEU A 155 -22.73 14.00 -12.83
N LEU A 156 -22.13 14.40 -11.72
CA LEU A 156 -22.51 13.91 -10.40
C LEU A 156 -23.60 14.77 -9.75
N PRO A 157 -24.57 14.14 -9.06
CA PRO A 157 -24.78 12.70 -8.97
C PRO A 157 -25.40 12.13 -10.24
N LEU A 158 -25.07 10.86 -10.52
CA LEU A 158 -25.70 10.13 -11.63
C LEU A 158 -27.17 9.83 -11.29
N ARG A 159 -28.05 10.00 -12.28
CA ARG A 159 -29.47 9.67 -12.12
C ARG A 159 -29.72 8.20 -12.46
N ILE A 160 -29.22 7.29 -11.61
CA ILE A 160 -29.43 5.85 -11.75
C ILE A 160 -30.72 5.46 -11.07
N GLY A 161 -31.67 4.93 -11.85
CA GLY A 161 -32.92 4.36 -11.39
C GLY A 161 -33.03 2.89 -11.79
N LYS A 162 -34.11 2.22 -11.39
CA LYS A 162 -34.33 0.78 -11.62
C LYS A 162 -34.12 0.34 -13.09
N ASN A 163 -34.53 1.15 -14.04
CA ASN A 163 -34.50 0.84 -15.47
C ASN A 163 -33.23 1.41 -16.15
N THR A 164 -32.34 2.06 -15.47
CA THR A 164 -31.11 2.62 -16.05
C THR A 164 -30.17 1.50 -16.48
N ARG A 165 -29.80 1.46 -17.74
CA ARG A 165 -28.82 0.49 -18.25
C ARG A 165 -27.42 0.95 -17.87
N VAL A 166 -26.84 0.28 -16.91
CA VAL A 166 -25.51 0.61 -16.36
C VAL A 166 -24.49 -0.41 -16.87
N LEU A 167 -23.43 0.07 -17.52
CA LEU A 167 -22.25 -0.73 -17.74
C LEU A 167 -21.26 -0.49 -16.57
N HIS A 168 -20.94 -1.52 -15.81
CA HIS A 168 -19.75 -1.53 -14.96
C HIS A 168 -18.59 -2.09 -15.78
N ALA A 169 -17.75 -1.19 -16.31
CA ALA A 169 -16.54 -1.56 -17.01
C ALA A 169 -15.39 -1.68 -16.01
N VAL A 170 -14.68 -2.81 -16.02
CA VAL A 170 -13.54 -3.07 -15.14
C VAL A 170 -12.25 -3.01 -15.95
N VAL A 171 -11.48 -1.94 -15.78
CA VAL A 171 -10.18 -1.69 -16.41
C VAL A 171 -9.11 -1.76 -15.31
N TYR A 172 -8.73 -3.00 -14.93
CA TYR A 172 -7.99 -3.23 -13.70
C TYR A 172 -6.84 -4.22 -13.90
N ASN A 173 -5.59 -3.79 -13.66
CA ASN A 173 -4.48 -4.73 -13.60
C ASN A 173 -4.62 -5.64 -12.38
N HIS A 174 -4.22 -6.92 -12.52
CA HIS A 174 -4.34 -7.93 -11.47
C HIS A 174 -5.78 -8.14 -10.97
N TYR A 175 -6.74 -8.18 -11.89
CA TYR A 175 -8.17 -8.31 -11.63
C TYR A 175 -8.49 -9.41 -10.60
N GLU A 176 -7.94 -10.61 -10.73
CA GLU A 176 -8.24 -11.74 -9.84
C GLU A 176 -7.97 -11.43 -8.36
N ARG A 177 -6.97 -10.62 -8.07
CA ARG A 177 -6.66 -10.18 -6.70
C ARG A 177 -7.76 -9.28 -6.13
N TYR A 178 -8.38 -8.47 -6.97
CA TYR A 178 -9.37 -7.48 -6.56
C TYR A 178 -10.81 -7.91 -6.88
N LYS A 179 -10.98 -9.08 -7.50
CA LYS A 179 -12.28 -9.59 -7.92
C LYS A 179 -13.34 -9.54 -6.81
N PRO A 180 -13.11 -10.03 -5.58
CA PRO A 180 -14.13 -10.00 -4.53
C PRO A 180 -14.62 -8.59 -4.20
N HIS A 181 -13.71 -7.60 -4.28
CA HIS A 181 -14.00 -6.19 -4.06
C HIS A 181 -14.81 -5.59 -5.22
N LEU A 182 -14.40 -5.85 -6.45
CA LEU A 182 -15.08 -5.36 -7.67
C LEU A 182 -16.46 -5.99 -7.82
N ASP A 183 -16.60 -7.31 -7.55
CA ASP A 183 -17.89 -7.99 -7.51
C ASP A 183 -18.83 -7.39 -6.44
N ALA A 184 -18.28 -7.00 -5.28
CA ALA A 184 -19.07 -6.32 -4.24
C ALA A 184 -19.56 -4.96 -4.72
N PHE A 185 -18.76 -4.20 -5.44
CA PHE A 185 -19.17 -2.94 -6.04
C PHE A 185 -20.27 -3.14 -7.07
N THR A 186 -20.14 -4.13 -7.97
CA THR A 186 -21.17 -4.49 -8.94
C THR A 186 -22.51 -4.86 -8.25
N ARG A 187 -22.44 -5.61 -7.14
CA ARG A 187 -23.67 -5.95 -6.39
C ARG A 187 -24.36 -4.71 -5.83
N LEU A 188 -23.59 -3.75 -5.29
CA LEU A 188 -24.14 -2.51 -4.78
C LEU A 188 -24.78 -1.64 -5.89
N LEU A 189 -24.22 -1.65 -7.10
CA LEU A 189 -24.86 -1.01 -8.26
C LEU A 189 -26.17 -1.70 -8.63
N ARG A 190 -26.22 -3.05 -8.57
CA ARG A 190 -27.44 -3.84 -8.82
C ARG A 190 -28.54 -3.60 -7.79
N GLU A 191 -28.23 -3.10 -6.62
CA GLU A 191 -29.24 -2.66 -5.66
C GLU A 191 -29.97 -1.36 -6.13
N ARG A 192 -29.40 -0.62 -7.09
CA ARG A 192 -29.94 0.64 -7.62
C ARG A 192 -30.55 0.52 -9.01
N SER A 193 -30.08 -0.45 -9.80
CA SER A 193 -30.63 -0.74 -11.14
C SER A 193 -30.72 -2.24 -11.38
N GLU A 194 -31.83 -2.67 -12.00
CA GLU A 194 -32.05 -4.04 -12.43
C GLU A 194 -31.24 -4.42 -13.70
N HIS A 195 -30.65 -3.41 -14.38
CA HIS A 195 -29.97 -3.55 -15.67
C HIS A 195 -28.48 -3.19 -15.57
N VAL A 196 -27.76 -3.84 -14.65
CA VAL A 196 -26.29 -3.67 -14.50
C VAL A 196 -25.58 -4.83 -15.18
N THR A 197 -24.82 -4.50 -16.22
CA THR A 197 -23.93 -5.42 -16.93
C THR A 197 -22.49 -5.14 -16.48
N GLU A 198 -21.74 -6.19 -16.17
CA GLU A 198 -20.32 -6.08 -15.86
C GLU A 198 -19.47 -6.62 -17.02
N TRP A 199 -18.50 -5.85 -17.46
CA TRP A 199 -17.48 -6.28 -18.40
C TRP A 199 -16.09 -6.13 -17.80
N VAL A 200 -15.38 -7.25 -17.70
CA VAL A 200 -14.02 -7.29 -17.20
C VAL A 200 -13.05 -7.23 -18.36
N ASP A 201 -12.14 -6.26 -18.32
CA ASP A 201 -11.17 -5.97 -19.38
C ASP A 201 -11.81 -6.03 -20.78
N PRO A 202 -12.91 -5.29 -21.02
CA PRO A 202 -13.53 -5.28 -22.34
C PRO A 202 -12.54 -4.66 -23.33
N GLY A 203 -12.42 -5.22 -24.52
CA GLY A 203 -11.61 -4.62 -25.57
C GLY A 203 -12.05 -3.18 -25.87
N CYS A 204 -11.10 -2.32 -26.22
CA CYS A 204 -11.38 -0.91 -26.54
C CYS A 204 -12.40 -0.75 -27.67
N ASP A 205 -12.37 -1.64 -28.67
CA ASP A 205 -13.34 -1.64 -29.78
C ASP A 205 -14.76 -1.90 -29.26
N ARG A 206 -14.92 -2.85 -28.34
CA ARG A 206 -16.22 -3.17 -27.76
C ARG A 206 -16.78 -2.02 -26.91
N LEU A 207 -15.93 -1.35 -26.14
CA LEU A 207 -16.34 -0.14 -25.40
C LEU A 207 -16.74 1.00 -26.34
N PHE A 208 -15.98 1.19 -27.42
CA PHE A 208 -16.30 2.19 -28.43
C PHE A 208 -17.64 1.92 -29.11
N GLU A 209 -17.90 0.67 -29.54
CA GLU A 209 -19.17 0.27 -30.14
C GLU A 209 -20.34 0.49 -29.18
N ALA A 210 -20.21 0.01 -27.94
CA ALA A 210 -21.25 0.18 -26.91
C ALA A 210 -21.59 1.65 -26.64
N ALA A 211 -20.59 2.51 -26.60
CA ALA A 211 -20.78 3.95 -26.42
C ALA A 211 -21.39 4.60 -27.66
N ARG A 212 -20.93 4.24 -28.87
CA ARG A 212 -21.45 4.74 -30.14
C ARG A 212 -22.92 4.35 -30.33
N ASP A 213 -23.26 3.10 -30.07
CA ASP A 213 -24.59 2.54 -30.30
C ASP A 213 -25.53 2.76 -29.11
N ARG A 214 -25.06 3.43 -28.07
CA ARG A 214 -25.82 3.75 -26.85
C ARG A 214 -26.47 2.51 -26.22
N GLU A 215 -25.70 1.42 -26.12
CA GLU A 215 -26.18 0.19 -25.49
C GLU A 215 -26.52 0.39 -24.01
N PHE A 216 -25.85 1.35 -23.35
CA PHE A 216 -26.03 1.73 -21.96
C PHE A 216 -26.42 3.20 -21.84
N ASP A 217 -27.01 3.56 -20.73
CA ASP A 217 -27.34 4.95 -20.39
C ASP A 217 -26.19 5.65 -19.64
N VAL A 218 -25.38 4.86 -18.94
CA VAL A 218 -24.20 5.33 -18.19
C VAL A 218 -23.13 4.24 -18.09
N ILE A 219 -21.87 4.65 -18.09
CA ILE A 219 -20.73 3.77 -17.83
C ILE A 219 -20.09 4.18 -16.49
N VAL A 220 -20.00 3.24 -15.57
CA VAL A 220 -19.18 3.36 -14.35
C VAL A 220 -17.95 2.48 -14.56
N CYS A 221 -16.77 3.11 -14.66
CA CYS A 221 -15.54 2.43 -14.99
C CYS A 221 -14.63 2.32 -13.75
N SER A 222 -14.52 1.12 -13.20
CA SER A 222 -13.48 0.84 -12.18
C SER A 222 -12.12 0.78 -12.86
N ILE A 223 -11.21 1.66 -12.43
CA ILE A 223 -9.86 1.78 -13.00
C ILE A 223 -8.79 1.65 -11.92
N GLY A 224 -7.75 0.87 -12.20
CA GLY A 224 -6.66 0.75 -11.26
C GLY A 224 -5.78 -0.48 -11.43
N GLY A 225 -5.02 -0.75 -10.40
CA GLY A 225 -4.10 -1.89 -10.31
C GLY A 225 -3.54 -2.02 -8.90
N ALA A 226 -2.73 -3.05 -8.67
CA ALA A 226 -2.07 -3.25 -7.39
C ALA A 226 -0.93 -2.26 -7.21
N ILE A 227 -0.85 -1.68 -5.99
CA ILE A 227 0.43 -1.23 -5.45
C ILE A 227 1.08 -2.48 -4.85
N GLU A 228 2.13 -2.96 -5.47
CA GLU A 228 2.89 -4.11 -4.99
C GLU A 228 4.20 -3.66 -4.37
N TYR A 229 4.72 -4.50 -3.47
CA TYR A 229 6.05 -4.29 -2.92
C TYR A 229 7.08 -4.14 -4.06
N ALA A 230 7.94 -3.14 -3.95
CA ALA A 230 8.91 -2.75 -4.98
C ALA A 230 8.33 -2.22 -6.31
N THR A 231 7.04 -1.85 -6.34
CA THR A 231 6.49 -1.16 -7.51
C THR A 231 6.95 0.31 -7.53
N ASN A 232 7.75 0.66 -8.52
CA ASN A 232 8.27 2.02 -8.68
C ASN A 232 7.34 2.93 -9.49
N VAL A 233 6.48 2.34 -10.30
CA VAL A 233 5.55 3.05 -11.19
C VAL A 233 4.20 2.35 -11.18
N LEU A 234 3.15 3.13 -10.96
CA LEU A 234 1.76 2.66 -10.98
C LEU A 234 1.12 3.08 -12.29
N ARG A 235 1.11 2.16 -13.25
CA ARG A 235 0.50 2.35 -14.57
C ARG A 235 -0.35 1.15 -14.94
N LEU A 236 -1.40 1.41 -15.72
CA LEU A 236 -2.04 0.35 -16.46
C LEU A 236 -1.05 -0.20 -17.49
N HIS A 237 -1.05 -1.50 -17.71
CA HIS A 237 -0.17 -2.14 -18.69
C HIS A 237 -0.89 -3.25 -19.44
N GLY A 238 -0.31 -3.68 -20.56
CA GLY A 238 -0.84 -4.75 -21.40
C GLY A 238 -2.20 -4.43 -22.03
N PRO A 239 -3.08 -5.42 -22.17
CA PRO A 239 -4.42 -5.25 -22.76
C PRO A 239 -5.25 -4.21 -22.02
N VAL A 240 -5.16 -4.16 -20.69
CA VAL A 240 -5.92 -3.22 -19.84
C VAL A 240 -5.59 -1.76 -20.17
N ALA A 241 -4.33 -1.43 -20.41
CA ALA A 241 -3.91 -0.09 -20.80
C ALA A 241 -4.49 0.31 -22.17
N ARG A 242 -4.67 -0.65 -23.08
CA ARG A 242 -5.21 -0.44 -24.42
C ARG A 242 -6.63 0.10 -24.38
N ASN A 243 -7.42 -0.23 -23.34
CA ASN A 243 -8.78 0.27 -23.15
C ASN A 243 -8.87 1.80 -23.03
N MET A 244 -7.76 2.45 -22.67
CA MET A 244 -7.69 3.91 -22.52
C MET A 244 -7.22 4.62 -23.80
N MET A 245 -6.88 3.89 -24.88
CA MET A 245 -6.35 4.49 -26.11
C MET A 245 -7.45 5.04 -27.05
N TYR A 246 -8.68 4.53 -26.92
CA TYR A 246 -9.79 4.93 -27.77
C TYR A 246 -10.68 5.94 -27.07
N GLY A 247 -11.29 6.79 -27.87
CA GLY A 247 -12.12 7.90 -27.37
C GLY A 247 -13.53 7.52 -26.96
N TRP A 248 -13.80 6.30 -26.51
CA TRP A 248 -15.13 5.82 -26.13
C TRP A 248 -15.79 6.68 -25.04
N MET A 249 -14.99 7.29 -24.15
CA MET A 249 -15.49 8.20 -23.13
C MET A 249 -15.87 9.59 -23.67
N ARG A 250 -15.67 9.87 -24.95
CA ARG A 250 -16.00 11.15 -25.61
C ARG A 250 -17.20 11.06 -26.55
N LEU A 251 -17.97 9.98 -26.54
CA LEU A 251 -19.10 9.77 -27.42
C LEU A 251 -20.45 10.28 -26.86
N GLY A 252 -20.41 11.19 -25.88
CA GLY A 252 -21.60 11.84 -25.32
C GLY A 252 -22.43 10.94 -24.39
N LEU A 253 -21.88 9.82 -23.94
CA LEU A 253 -22.43 8.99 -22.90
C LEU A 253 -21.81 9.39 -21.55
N PRO A 254 -22.59 9.51 -20.45
CA PRO A 254 -22.02 9.74 -19.13
C PRO A 254 -21.04 8.64 -18.74
N VAL A 255 -19.81 9.01 -18.43
CA VAL A 255 -18.77 8.08 -17.98
C VAL A 255 -18.16 8.60 -16.68
N VAL A 256 -18.23 7.79 -15.62
CA VAL A 256 -17.60 8.07 -14.33
C VAL A 256 -16.56 7.01 -14.02
N PHE A 257 -15.34 7.44 -13.78
CA PHE A 257 -14.25 6.57 -13.36
C PHE A 257 -14.22 6.44 -11.83
N VAL A 258 -13.89 5.26 -11.33
CA VAL A 258 -13.77 4.97 -9.90
C VAL A 258 -12.42 4.35 -9.61
N ALA A 259 -11.58 5.09 -8.88
CA ALA A 259 -10.30 4.61 -8.36
C ALA A 259 -10.51 4.07 -6.93
N HIS A 260 -10.60 2.76 -6.77
CA HIS A 260 -10.95 2.13 -5.49
C HIS A 260 -9.86 2.24 -4.42
N HIS A 261 -8.59 2.09 -4.79
CA HIS A 261 -7.47 2.00 -3.84
C HIS A 261 -6.56 3.22 -3.88
N HIS A 262 -6.25 3.70 -5.06
CA HIS A 262 -5.39 4.88 -5.26
C HIS A 262 -5.74 5.55 -6.60
N PRO A 263 -5.60 6.88 -6.69
CA PRO A 263 -6.01 7.64 -7.86
C PRO A 263 -4.92 7.76 -8.93
N TYR A 264 -3.74 7.17 -8.76
CA TYR A 264 -2.59 7.45 -9.62
C TYR A 264 -2.83 7.11 -11.10
N CYS A 265 -3.61 6.06 -11.40
CA CYS A 265 -3.98 5.76 -12.76
C CYS A 265 -4.87 6.84 -13.42
N ILE A 266 -5.63 7.60 -12.61
CA ILE A 266 -6.47 8.70 -13.12
C ILE A 266 -5.60 9.82 -13.68
N TYR A 267 -4.49 10.15 -13.01
CA TYR A 267 -3.61 11.24 -13.44
C TYR A 267 -2.86 10.94 -14.74
N GLU A 268 -2.57 9.67 -15.01
CA GLU A 268 -1.95 9.24 -16.26
C GLU A 268 -2.87 9.53 -17.47
N TYR A 269 -4.19 9.44 -17.26
CA TYR A 269 -5.21 9.67 -18.29
C TYR A 269 -6.01 10.95 -18.03
N ASP A 270 -5.32 12.01 -17.59
CA ASP A 270 -5.95 13.27 -17.19
C ASP A 270 -6.88 13.87 -18.28
N ALA A 271 -6.39 13.92 -19.51
CA ALA A 271 -7.12 14.55 -20.61
C ALA A 271 -8.47 13.89 -20.97
N PRO A 272 -8.57 12.54 -21.08
CA PRO A 272 -9.84 11.89 -21.43
C PRO A 272 -10.79 11.69 -20.26
N ILE A 273 -10.34 11.76 -19.02
CA ILE A 273 -11.17 11.50 -17.83
C ILE A 273 -11.76 12.80 -17.29
N ASP A 274 -13.06 13.04 -17.54
CA ASP A 274 -13.75 14.25 -17.07
C ASP A 274 -14.42 14.09 -15.70
N CYS A 275 -14.77 12.88 -15.31
CA CYS A 275 -15.38 12.61 -14.01
C CYS A 275 -14.72 11.41 -13.34
N ALA A 276 -14.27 11.58 -12.10
CA ALA A 276 -13.59 10.53 -11.34
C ALA A 276 -13.83 10.65 -9.83
N LEU A 277 -14.03 9.49 -9.19
CA LEU A 277 -14.12 9.31 -7.76
C LEU A 277 -12.92 8.53 -7.23
N ALA A 278 -12.58 8.73 -5.95
CA ALA A 278 -11.58 7.91 -5.26
C ALA A 278 -12.09 7.44 -3.90
N ALA A 279 -11.64 6.24 -3.50
CA ALA A 279 -11.99 5.65 -2.21
C ALA A 279 -10.79 5.50 -1.26
N PHE A 280 -9.55 5.54 -1.74
CA PHE A 280 -8.30 5.34 -0.96
C PHE A 280 -8.29 4.09 -0.08
N GLY A 281 -9.15 3.13 -0.35
CA GLY A 281 -9.24 1.89 0.39
C GLY A 281 -10.39 1.01 -0.06
N GLY A 282 -10.34 -0.26 0.33
CA GLY A 282 -11.14 -1.33 -0.25
C GLY A 282 -12.22 -1.91 0.64
N GLY A 283 -12.55 -1.34 1.75
CA GLY A 283 -13.59 -1.89 2.63
C GLY A 283 -15.02 -1.73 2.11
N LEU A 284 -15.93 -2.60 2.55
CA LEU A 284 -17.35 -2.50 2.21
C LEU A 284 -17.98 -1.14 2.56
N PRO A 285 -17.62 -0.47 3.68
CA PRO A 285 -18.08 0.90 3.96
C PRO A 285 -17.74 1.90 2.86
N ALA A 286 -16.51 1.83 2.32
CA ALA A 286 -16.08 2.70 1.23
C ALA A 286 -16.87 2.44 -0.06
N LEU A 287 -17.13 1.16 -0.39
CA LEU A 287 -17.96 0.81 -1.55
C LEU A 287 -19.40 1.30 -1.43
N ARG A 288 -20.02 1.15 -0.26
CA ARG A 288 -21.36 1.68 0.02
C ARG A 288 -21.38 3.21 -0.14
N ARG A 289 -20.36 3.89 0.40
CA ARG A 289 -20.23 5.35 0.28
C ARG A 289 -20.05 5.80 -1.18
N LEU A 290 -19.23 5.08 -1.95
CA LEU A 290 -19.05 5.34 -3.38
C LEU A 290 -20.38 5.27 -4.15
N VAL A 291 -21.13 4.16 -3.98
CA VAL A 291 -22.39 3.98 -4.70
C VAL A 291 -23.43 5.00 -4.24
N ALA A 292 -23.56 5.23 -2.93
CA ALA A 292 -24.48 6.23 -2.38
C ALA A 292 -24.17 7.64 -2.93
N GLY A 293 -22.90 7.99 -3.01
CA GLY A 293 -22.47 9.26 -3.62
C GLY A 293 -22.71 9.34 -5.12
N LEU A 294 -22.42 8.25 -5.86
CA LEU A 294 -22.70 8.18 -7.30
C LEU A 294 -24.16 8.50 -7.63
N VAL A 295 -25.11 8.00 -6.83
CA VAL A 295 -26.53 8.16 -7.08
C VAL A 295 -27.17 9.36 -6.32
N GLY A 296 -26.38 10.09 -5.54
CA GLY A 296 -26.84 11.29 -4.83
C GLY A 296 -27.61 11.01 -3.53
N GLU A 297 -27.46 9.82 -2.93
CA GLU A 297 -28.01 9.50 -1.60
C GLU A 297 -27.22 10.20 -0.48
N VAL A 298 -25.95 10.52 -0.77
CA VAL A 298 -25.06 11.25 0.14
C VAL A 298 -24.18 12.22 -0.64
N ASP A 299 -23.83 13.33 -0.04
CA ASP A 299 -22.84 14.26 -0.61
C ASP A 299 -21.44 13.68 -0.46
N LEU A 300 -20.65 13.81 -1.52
CA LEU A 300 -19.24 13.44 -1.52
C LEU A 300 -18.36 14.70 -1.41
N PRO A 301 -17.36 14.69 -0.52
CA PRO A 301 -16.38 15.77 -0.48
C PRO A 301 -15.48 15.75 -1.73
N TRP A 302 -14.91 16.90 -2.05
CA TRP A 302 -13.77 16.96 -2.98
C TRP A 302 -12.53 16.44 -2.27
N VAL A 303 -11.81 15.54 -2.92
CA VAL A 303 -10.59 14.92 -2.37
C VAL A 303 -9.41 15.17 -3.28
N THR A 304 -8.29 15.56 -2.68
CA THR A 304 -7.01 15.71 -3.38
C THR A 304 -5.98 14.82 -2.71
N PRO A 305 -5.30 13.94 -3.43
CA PRO A 305 -4.21 13.18 -2.85
C PRO A 305 -3.00 14.10 -2.59
N GLY A 306 -2.69 14.29 -1.31
CA GLY A 306 -1.36 14.62 -0.83
C GLY A 306 -0.72 15.95 -1.17
N HIS A 307 -1.26 16.79 -2.03
CA HIS A 307 -0.77 18.14 -2.27
C HIS A 307 -1.94 19.12 -2.28
N GLY A 308 -1.81 20.15 -1.47
CA GLY A 308 -2.82 21.18 -1.25
C GLY A 308 -3.47 21.68 -2.54
N ARG A 309 -4.70 22.13 -2.39
CA ARG A 309 -5.61 22.63 -3.41
C ARG A 309 -4.91 23.04 -4.70
N VAL A 310 -5.14 22.33 -5.78
CA VAL A 310 -5.07 22.94 -7.10
C VAL A 310 -6.37 23.75 -7.19
N GLU A 311 -6.27 25.03 -6.85
CA GLU A 311 -7.31 25.98 -7.18
C GLU A 311 -7.47 25.98 -8.69
N SER A 312 -8.71 25.86 -9.11
CA SER A 312 -9.21 25.83 -10.49
C SER A 312 -8.65 26.88 -11.41
#